data_ae437762501118658d7f8ce0147ccd79
#
_entry.id   ae437762501118658d7f8ce0147ccd79
#
_cell.length_a   1.000
_cell.length_b   1.000
_cell.length_c   1.000
_cell.angle_alpha   90.00
_cell.angle_beta   90.00
_cell.angle_gamma   90.00
#
_symmetry.space_group_name_H-M   'P 1'
#
loop_
_entity.id
_entity.type
_entity.pdbx_description
1 polymer ?
#
loop_
_entity_poly.entity_id
_entity_poly.type
_entity_poly.pdbx_seq_one_letter_code
_entity_poly.pdbx_strand_id
1 'polypeptide(L)'
;LLNYKEIKEGIENTNYFIETEKGKFILTLYEKRVEEKDLPFFISLMKNLYDKNFPSPEPIINKNGNYISEISGKKAAVVSFLDGSAKKILNPQNCYIVGVNTAKLHAITADLAGKRENKLSIGSWRNIYNKVKYDCSKIHRNLPDIIEKNLDTIEKNWPKNIPSGIIHADLFPDNIFFKNNKLSGIIDYYFSCYDFYAFEIAICLNAFCFEGKNENLSFNVTKSKKFI
;
A
#
# COMPACT_ATOMS: atom_id res chain seq x y z
N LEU A 1 0.79 -26.61 -13.85
CA LEU A 1 0.83 -25.30 -14.46
C LEU A 1 0.18 -25.40 -15.84
N LEU A 2 -0.90 -24.62 -16.06
CA LEU A 2 -1.60 -24.57 -17.35
C LEU A 2 -1.13 -23.37 -18.17
N ASN A 3 -0.97 -22.21 -17.49
CA ASN A 3 -0.54 -20.98 -18.15
C ASN A 3 0.19 -20.08 -17.14
N TYR A 4 1.05 -19.19 -17.65
CA TYR A 4 1.65 -18.13 -16.86
C TYR A 4 1.92 -16.91 -17.74
N LYS A 5 1.87 -15.72 -17.13
CA LYS A 5 2.15 -14.46 -17.81
C LYS A 5 2.78 -13.48 -16.83
N GLU A 6 3.86 -12.85 -17.24
CA GLU A 6 4.45 -11.74 -16.47
C GLU A 6 3.50 -10.55 -16.43
N ILE A 7 3.34 -9.97 -15.24
CA ILE A 7 2.60 -8.73 -14.99
C ILE A 7 3.64 -7.61 -15.01
N LYS A 8 3.58 -6.79 -16.04
CA LYS A 8 4.56 -5.71 -16.25
C LYS A 8 4.25 -4.44 -15.44
N GLU A 9 3.05 -4.39 -14.87
CA GLU A 9 2.62 -3.33 -13.95
C GLU A 9 3.31 -3.50 -12.59
N GLY A 10 3.79 -2.40 -12.03
CA GLY A 10 4.56 -2.38 -10.79
C GLY A 10 6.08 -2.31 -11.04
N ILE A 11 6.79 -1.65 -10.14
CA ILE A 11 8.23 -1.36 -10.25
C ILE A 11 9.05 -1.98 -9.12
N GLU A 12 8.42 -2.58 -8.13
CA GLU A 12 9.09 -3.00 -6.90
C GLU A 12 9.42 -4.49 -6.87
N ASN A 13 8.53 -5.33 -7.39
CA ASN A 13 8.66 -6.79 -7.41
C ASN A 13 8.32 -7.33 -8.79
N THR A 14 8.82 -8.51 -9.11
CA THR A 14 8.45 -9.19 -10.34
C THR A 14 7.25 -10.09 -10.07
N ASN A 15 6.14 -9.81 -10.75
CA ASN A 15 4.89 -10.53 -10.55
C ASN A 15 4.53 -11.39 -11.77
N TYR A 16 4.01 -12.58 -11.53
CA TYR A 16 3.49 -13.47 -12.56
C TYR A 16 2.06 -13.90 -12.23
N PHE A 17 1.17 -13.74 -13.18
CA PHE A 17 -0.10 -14.47 -13.17
C PHE A 17 0.16 -15.94 -13.46
N ILE A 18 -0.42 -16.84 -12.68
CA ILE A 18 -0.30 -18.28 -12.82
C ILE A 18 -1.70 -18.90 -12.86
N GLU A 19 -1.93 -19.78 -13.84
CA GLU A 19 -3.13 -20.58 -13.94
C GLU A 19 -2.79 -22.07 -13.78
N THR A 20 -3.54 -22.75 -12.94
CA THR A 20 -3.38 -24.17 -12.64
C THR A 20 -4.73 -24.86 -12.62
N GLU A 21 -4.76 -26.18 -12.55
CA GLU A 21 -5.99 -26.95 -12.33
C GLU A 21 -6.70 -26.60 -11.02
N LYS A 22 -5.96 -26.05 -10.04
CA LYS A 22 -6.50 -25.64 -8.73
C LYS A 22 -6.99 -24.19 -8.68
N GLY A 23 -6.80 -23.42 -9.74
CA GLY A 23 -7.21 -22.01 -9.79
C GLY A 23 -6.14 -21.06 -10.30
N LYS A 24 -6.41 -19.77 -10.10
CA LYS A 24 -5.57 -18.64 -10.54
C LYS A 24 -4.86 -18.04 -9.36
N PHE A 25 -3.59 -17.68 -9.56
CA PHE A 25 -2.71 -17.21 -8.51
C PHE A 25 -1.80 -16.09 -9.03
N ILE A 26 -1.20 -15.34 -8.10
CA ILE A 26 -0.09 -14.43 -8.36
C ILE A 26 1.15 -14.98 -7.67
N LEU A 27 2.23 -15.19 -8.43
CA LEU A 27 3.57 -15.42 -7.91
C LEU A 27 4.31 -14.09 -7.86
N THR A 28 4.78 -13.70 -6.70
CA THR A 28 5.65 -12.53 -6.51
C THR A 28 7.06 -13.00 -6.22
N LEU A 29 8.02 -12.54 -7.01
CA LEU A 29 9.45 -12.62 -6.71
C LEU A 29 9.87 -11.30 -6.08
N TYR A 30 10.36 -11.35 -4.84
CA TYR A 30 10.76 -10.16 -4.09
C TYR A 30 12.13 -9.66 -4.55
N GLU A 31 12.16 -8.40 -4.92
CA GLU A 31 13.38 -7.72 -5.35
C GLU A 31 14.02 -6.95 -4.16
N LYS A 32 15.12 -6.23 -4.42
CA LYS A 32 15.97 -5.62 -3.40
C LYS A 32 15.28 -4.60 -2.45
N ARG A 33 14.13 -4.06 -2.80
CA ARG A 33 13.43 -3.06 -1.97
C ARG A 33 12.70 -3.66 -0.79
N VAL A 34 12.24 -4.90 -0.91
CA VAL A 34 11.55 -5.62 0.17
C VAL A 34 12.62 -6.35 0.99
N GLU A 35 12.80 -5.96 2.24
CA GLU A 35 13.73 -6.65 3.12
C GLU A 35 13.18 -8.04 3.48
N GLU A 36 13.99 -9.08 3.32
CA GLU A 36 13.58 -10.47 3.58
C GLU A 36 13.02 -10.68 4.99
N LYS A 37 13.55 -9.97 5.98
CA LYS A 37 13.08 -10.04 7.37
C LYS A 37 11.65 -9.51 7.57
N ASP A 38 11.15 -8.66 6.65
CA ASP A 38 9.82 -8.08 6.70
C ASP A 38 8.75 -8.99 6.03
N LEU A 39 9.17 -9.96 5.21
CA LEU A 39 8.27 -10.86 4.49
C LEU A 39 7.30 -11.64 5.40
N PRO A 40 7.73 -12.19 6.54
CA PRO A 40 6.82 -12.88 7.46
C PRO A 40 5.70 -11.96 7.97
N PHE A 41 5.99 -10.67 8.20
CA PHE A 41 4.98 -9.69 8.62
C PHE A 41 3.91 -9.50 7.53
N PHE A 42 4.30 -9.28 6.28
CA PHE A 42 3.36 -9.08 5.18
C PHE A 42 2.48 -10.30 4.93
N ILE A 43 3.07 -11.48 4.96
CA ILE A 43 2.33 -12.73 4.81
C ILE A 43 1.34 -12.94 5.96
N SER A 44 1.77 -12.70 7.20
CA SER A 44 0.91 -12.80 8.40
C SER A 44 -0.24 -11.79 8.34
N LEU A 45 0.02 -10.56 7.88
CA LEU A 45 -0.99 -9.54 7.69
C LEU A 45 -2.06 -9.98 6.67
N MET A 46 -1.64 -10.38 5.46
CA MET A 46 -2.57 -10.86 4.43
C MET A 46 -3.38 -12.05 4.90
N LYS A 47 -2.74 -13.01 5.58
CA LYS A 47 -3.42 -14.20 6.13
C LYS A 47 -4.45 -13.82 7.19
N ASN A 48 -4.11 -12.93 8.12
CA ASN A 48 -5.04 -12.43 9.13
C ASN A 48 -6.24 -11.74 8.52
N LEU A 49 -6.03 -10.88 7.51
CA LEU A 49 -7.09 -10.19 6.79
C LEU A 49 -8.00 -11.18 6.06
N TYR A 50 -7.42 -12.12 5.33
CA TYR A 50 -8.17 -13.15 4.59
C TYR A 50 -9.02 -14.02 5.54
N ASP A 51 -8.44 -14.51 6.63
CA ASP A 51 -9.14 -15.36 7.61
C ASP A 51 -10.33 -14.65 8.29
N LYS A 52 -10.27 -13.32 8.36
CA LYS A 52 -11.36 -12.48 8.87
C LYS A 52 -12.31 -11.99 7.76
N ASN A 53 -12.29 -12.64 6.59
CA ASN A 53 -13.13 -12.32 5.43
C ASN A 53 -12.97 -10.87 4.92
N PHE A 54 -11.80 -10.29 5.09
CA PHE A 54 -11.45 -9.04 4.45
C PHE A 54 -11.04 -9.33 2.98
N PRO A 55 -11.39 -8.46 2.01
CA PRO A 55 -11.04 -8.66 0.61
C PRO A 55 -9.54 -8.45 0.37
N SER A 56 -8.75 -9.41 0.78
CA SER A 56 -7.29 -9.51 0.65
C SER A 56 -6.92 -10.79 -0.08
N PRO A 57 -5.80 -10.83 -0.83
CA PRO A 57 -5.29 -12.08 -1.37
C PRO A 57 -4.99 -13.09 -0.25
N GLU A 58 -5.32 -14.36 -0.48
CA GLU A 58 -4.92 -15.45 0.41
C GLU A 58 -3.48 -15.88 0.13
N PRO A 59 -2.56 -15.81 1.10
CA PRO A 59 -1.24 -16.42 0.96
C PRO A 59 -1.35 -17.94 0.88
N ILE A 60 -0.67 -18.55 -0.10
CA ILE A 60 -0.74 -19.99 -0.37
C ILE A 60 0.51 -20.67 0.20
N ILE A 61 0.31 -21.71 0.98
CA ILE A 61 1.40 -22.55 1.48
C ILE A 61 1.95 -23.46 0.37
N ASN A 62 3.27 -23.59 0.33
CA ASN A 62 3.93 -24.53 -0.56
C ASN A 62 3.85 -25.98 -0.04
N LYS A 63 4.39 -26.95 -0.79
CA LYS A 63 4.37 -28.38 -0.45
C LYS A 63 5.12 -28.70 0.88
N ASN A 64 5.98 -27.81 1.32
CA ASN A 64 6.75 -27.97 2.56
C ASN A 64 6.08 -27.29 3.75
N GLY A 65 4.85 -26.76 3.61
CA GLY A 65 4.12 -26.07 4.66
C GLY A 65 4.53 -24.60 4.90
N ASN A 66 5.32 -24.00 4.01
CA ASN A 66 5.80 -22.64 4.13
C ASN A 66 5.10 -21.70 3.13
N TYR A 67 4.85 -20.45 3.52
CA TYR A 67 4.34 -19.42 2.64
C TYR A 67 5.41 -18.78 1.76
N ILE A 68 6.65 -18.75 2.26
CA ILE A 68 7.79 -18.16 1.56
C ILE A 68 8.64 -19.28 0.99
N SER A 69 9.00 -19.15 -0.27
CA SER A 69 9.88 -20.04 -1.01
C SER A 69 11.11 -19.29 -1.49
N GLU A 70 12.05 -20.02 -2.06
CA GLU A 70 13.18 -19.44 -2.78
C GLU A 70 13.17 -19.96 -4.21
N ILE A 71 13.25 -19.05 -5.18
CA ILE A 71 13.28 -19.34 -6.62
C ILE A 71 14.42 -18.55 -7.25
N SER A 72 15.40 -19.25 -7.81
CA SER A 72 16.57 -18.62 -8.45
C SER A 72 17.28 -17.59 -7.55
N GLY A 73 17.44 -17.90 -6.27
CA GLY A 73 18.12 -17.04 -5.30
C GLY A 73 17.29 -15.84 -4.83
N LYS A 74 16.01 -15.77 -5.18
CA LYS A 74 15.08 -14.72 -4.70
C LYS A 74 14.01 -15.33 -3.81
N LYS A 75 13.61 -14.60 -2.77
CA LYS A 75 12.43 -14.98 -1.99
C LYS A 75 11.18 -14.80 -2.85
N ALA A 76 10.23 -15.68 -2.66
CA ALA A 76 9.00 -15.73 -3.44
C ALA A 76 7.81 -16.11 -2.57
N ALA A 77 6.64 -15.60 -2.91
CA ALA A 77 5.37 -16.04 -2.35
C ALA A 77 4.31 -16.19 -3.43
N VAL A 78 3.35 -17.06 -3.19
CA VAL A 78 2.16 -17.21 -4.03
C VAL A 78 0.95 -16.75 -3.25
N VAL A 79 0.11 -15.96 -3.89
CA VAL A 79 -1.17 -15.55 -3.32
C VAL A 79 -2.32 -15.85 -4.29
N SER A 80 -3.55 -15.94 -3.78
CA SER A 80 -4.73 -16.12 -4.62
C SER A 80 -4.92 -14.93 -5.57
N PHE A 81 -5.41 -15.19 -6.77
CA PHE A 81 -5.79 -14.14 -7.71
C PHE A 81 -7.10 -13.49 -7.27
N LEU A 82 -7.16 -12.18 -7.25
CA LEU A 82 -8.36 -11.41 -6.99
C LEU A 82 -8.99 -10.94 -8.30
N ASP A 83 -10.26 -11.29 -8.50
CA ASP A 83 -11.05 -10.80 -9.62
C ASP A 83 -11.36 -9.32 -9.48
N GLY A 84 -11.35 -8.61 -10.60
CA GLY A 84 -11.68 -7.19 -10.64
C GLY A 84 -10.60 -6.37 -11.32
N SER A 85 -10.74 -5.06 -11.24
CA SER A 85 -9.78 -4.14 -11.81
C SER A 85 -9.69 -2.84 -10.99
N ALA A 86 -8.54 -2.24 -11.02
CA ALA A 86 -8.32 -0.91 -10.47
C ALA A 86 -9.05 0.16 -11.29
N LYS A 87 -9.48 1.22 -10.62
CA LYS A 87 -10.08 2.40 -11.26
C LYS A 87 -9.09 3.55 -11.21
N LYS A 88 -8.78 4.14 -12.35
CA LYS A 88 -7.88 5.31 -12.42
C LYS A 88 -8.37 6.49 -11.58
N ILE A 89 -9.69 6.68 -11.50
CA ILE A 89 -10.32 7.77 -10.73
C ILE A 89 -11.46 7.17 -9.93
N LEU A 90 -11.44 7.40 -8.62
CA LEU A 90 -12.52 7.02 -7.73
C LEU A 90 -13.61 8.10 -7.73
N ASN A 91 -14.87 7.71 -7.87
CA ASN A 91 -16.00 8.60 -7.63
C ASN A 91 -16.34 8.66 -6.13
N PRO A 92 -17.23 9.57 -5.66
CA PRO A 92 -17.57 9.69 -4.24
C PRO A 92 -18.07 8.40 -3.60
N GLN A 93 -18.83 7.56 -4.33
CA GLN A 93 -19.29 6.28 -3.82
C GLN A 93 -18.14 5.28 -3.67
N ASN A 94 -17.18 5.27 -4.57
CA ASN A 94 -15.97 4.46 -4.43
C ASN A 94 -15.14 4.93 -3.21
N CYS A 95 -15.01 6.24 -2.99
CA CYS A 95 -14.33 6.78 -1.80
C CYS A 95 -14.98 6.31 -0.51
N TYR A 96 -16.31 6.33 -0.42
CA TYR A 96 -17.06 5.77 0.72
C TYR A 96 -16.74 4.29 0.95
N ILE A 97 -16.79 3.48 -0.11
CA ILE A 97 -16.48 2.05 -0.01
C ILE A 97 -15.05 1.82 0.49
N VAL A 98 -14.09 2.59 -0.02
CA VAL A 98 -12.69 2.50 0.41
C VAL A 98 -12.55 2.93 1.87
N GLY A 99 -13.14 4.05 2.29
CA GLY A 99 -13.09 4.53 3.67
C GLY A 99 -13.62 3.49 4.67
N VAL A 100 -14.79 2.89 4.38
CA VAL A 100 -15.34 1.81 5.21
C VAL A 100 -14.37 0.62 5.30
N ASN A 101 -13.72 0.24 4.19
CA ASN A 101 -12.80 -0.89 4.21
C ASN A 101 -11.44 -0.54 4.83
N THR A 102 -10.96 0.69 4.72
CA THR A 102 -9.79 1.16 5.49
C THR A 102 -10.04 1.07 7.00
N ALA A 103 -11.20 1.54 7.47
CA ALA A 103 -11.57 1.41 8.88
C ALA A 103 -11.67 -0.06 9.33
N LYS A 104 -12.22 -0.95 8.49
CA LYS A 104 -12.26 -2.39 8.75
C LYS A 104 -10.86 -3.01 8.83
N LEU A 105 -9.95 -2.63 7.92
CA LEU A 105 -8.56 -3.07 7.96
C LEU A 105 -7.93 -2.72 9.31
N HIS A 106 -8.03 -1.46 9.74
CA HIS A 106 -7.52 -1.00 11.03
C HIS A 106 -8.10 -1.79 12.19
N ALA A 107 -9.42 -2.03 12.21
CA ALA A 107 -10.08 -2.79 13.26
C ALA A 107 -9.65 -4.26 13.29
N ILE A 108 -9.57 -4.90 12.12
CA ILE A 108 -9.17 -6.32 11.98
C ILE A 108 -7.74 -6.55 12.46
N THR A 109 -6.85 -5.60 12.23
CA THR A 109 -5.42 -5.71 12.51
C THR A 109 -5.01 -5.17 13.89
N ALA A 110 -5.96 -4.65 14.68
CA ALA A 110 -5.68 -4.04 15.98
C ALA A 110 -4.92 -4.98 16.93
N ASP A 111 -5.26 -6.28 16.92
CA ASP A 111 -4.66 -7.30 17.77
C ASP A 111 -3.57 -8.13 17.06
N LEU A 112 -3.17 -7.76 15.85
CA LEU A 112 -2.16 -8.51 15.12
C LEU A 112 -0.80 -8.34 15.79
N ALA A 113 -0.18 -9.48 16.13
CA ALA A 113 1.16 -9.50 16.68
C ALA A 113 2.21 -9.09 15.64
N GLY A 114 3.23 -8.36 16.10
CA GLY A 114 4.31 -7.88 15.24
C GLY A 114 4.09 -6.47 14.77
N LYS A 115 5.11 -5.63 14.93
CA LYS A 115 5.11 -4.23 14.47
C LYS A 115 6.27 -4.04 13.52
N ARG A 116 5.97 -3.67 12.30
CA ARG A 116 6.95 -3.16 11.35
C ARG A 116 6.89 -1.65 11.39
N GLU A 117 8.01 -1.01 11.68
CA GLU A 117 8.08 0.45 11.71
C GLU A 117 7.92 1.04 10.31
N ASN A 118 7.31 2.22 10.22
CA ASN A 118 7.21 2.96 8.99
C ASN A 118 8.55 3.64 8.65
N LYS A 119 9.27 3.07 7.68
CA LYS A 119 10.54 3.63 7.20
C LYS A 119 10.37 4.91 6.35
N LEU A 120 9.13 5.25 6.00
CA LEU A 120 8.77 6.45 5.25
C LEU A 120 7.95 7.44 6.09
N SER A 121 8.07 7.39 7.42
CA SER A 121 7.47 8.35 8.34
C SER A 121 8.41 9.52 8.63
N ILE A 122 7.93 10.46 9.43
CA ILE A 122 8.61 11.72 9.80
C ILE A 122 10.07 11.54 10.20
N GLY A 123 10.40 10.47 10.93
CA GLY A 123 11.76 10.17 11.38
C GLY A 123 12.79 9.93 10.27
N SER A 124 12.34 9.66 9.05
CA SER A 124 13.22 9.42 7.89
C SER A 124 13.22 10.54 6.86
N TRP A 125 12.21 11.42 6.85
CA TRP A 125 12.03 12.41 5.77
C TRP A 125 13.20 13.36 5.61
N ARG A 126 13.76 13.88 6.72
CA ARG A 126 14.92 14.77 6.66
C ARG A 126 16.16 14.07 6.08
N ASN A 127 16.38 12.82 6.47
CA ASN A 127 17.48 12.03 5.92
C ASN A 127 17.31 11.72 4.43
N ILE A 128 16.08 11.45 4.00
CA ILE A 128 15.74 11.24 2.57
C ILE A 128 16.00 12.55 1.80
N TYR A 129 15.50 13.68 2.29
CA TYR A 129 15.69 14.97 1.67
C TYR A 129 17.18 15.35 1.54
N ASN A 130 17.96 15.15 2.59
CA ASN A 130 19.39 15.48 2.58
C ASN A 130 20.17 14.75 1.47
N LYS A 131 19.73 13.56 1.06
CA LYS A 131 20.35 12.81 -0.04
C LYS A 131 20.09 13.41 -1.42
N VAL A 132 18.98 14.14 -1.58
CA VAL A 132 18.53 14.69 -2.88
C VAL A 132 18.47 16.22 -2.91
N LYS A 133 18.86 16.89 -1.82
CA LYS A 133 18.76 18.34 -1.65
C LYS A 133 19.37 19.12 -2.83
N TYR A 134 20.55 18.70 -3.29
CA TYR A 134 21.22 19.36 -4.42
C TYR A 134 20.51 19.16 -5.77
N ASP A 135 19.75 18.09 -5.92
CA ASP A 135 19.00 17.81 -7.14
C ASP A 135 17.65 18.53 -7.15
N CYS A 136 17.10 18.87 -6.00
CA CYS A 136 15.84 19.62 -5.89
C CYS A 136 15.89 20.98 -6.60
N SER A 137 17.03 21.69 -6.53
CA SER A 137 17.21 22.98 -7.20
C SER A 137 17.22 22.88 -8.73
N LYS A 138 17.51 21.70 -9.29
CA LYS A 138 17.43 21.43 -10.74
C LYS A 138 15.98 21.35 -11.23
N ILE A 139 15.04 20.98 -10.35
CA ILE A 139 13.62 20.92 -10.64
C ILE A 139 13.01 22.33 -10.56
N HIS A 140 13.27 23.01 -9.44
CA HIS A 140 12.83 24.39 -9.23
C HIS A 140 13.74 25.11 -8.24
N ARG A 141 14.17 26.33 -8.55
CA ARG A 141 15.16 27.11 -7.80
C ARG A 141 14.86 27.20 -6.29
N ASN A 142 13.60 27.41 -5.93
CA ASN A 142 13.18 27.61 -4.54
C ASN A 142 12.72 26.33 -3.85
N LEU A 143 12.77 25.16 -4.53
CA LEU A 143 12.26 23.90 -3.98
C LEU A 143 12.98 23.49 -2.70
N PRO A 144 14.32 23.63 -2.57
CA PRO A 144 15.01 23.31 -1.31
C PRO A 144 14.48 24.10 -0.11
N ASP A 145 14.31 25.41 -0.26
CA ASP A 145 13.82 26.28 0.82
C ASP A 145 12.39 25.95 1.21
N ILE A 146 11.54 25.64 0.23
CA ILE A 146 10.16 25.20 0.45
C ILE A 146 10.13 23.90 1.25
N ILE A 147 10.95 22.92 0.87
CA ILE A 147 11.00 21.62 1.55
C ILE A 147 11.52 21.80 2.98
N GLU A 148 12.62 22.52 3.18
CA GLU A 148 13.19 22.75 4.51
C GLU A 148 12.19 23.41 5.46
N LYS A 149 11.57 24.52 5.03
CA LYS A 149 10.56 25.23 5.83
C LYS A 149 9.39 24.31 6.20
N ASN A 150 8.93 23.47 5.27
CA ASN A 150 7.84 22.53 5.54
C ASN A 150 8.30 21.42 6.49
N LEU A 151 9.50 20.86 6.33
CA LEU A 151 10.04 19.86 7.25
C LEU A 151 10.16 20.40 8.66
N ASP A 152 10.72 21.61 8.85
CA ASP A 152 10.81 22.26 10.16
C ASP A 152 9.45 22.41 10.80
N THR A 153 8.44 22.85 10.02
CA THR A 153 7.07 23.04 10.51
C THR A 153 6.43 21.72 10.91
N ILE A 154 6.59 20.69 10.08
CA ILE A 154 5.98 19.37 10.30
C ILE A 154 6.66 18.67 11.47
N GLU A 155 7.98 18.68 11.58
CA GLU A 155 8.73 18.07 12.67
C GLU A 155 8.36 18.69 14.02
N LYS A 156 8.22 20.01 14.06
CA LYS A 156 7.81 20.74 15.27
C LYS A 156 6.38 20.40 15.71
N ASN A 157 5.48 20.18 14.76
CA ASN A 157 4.04 20.01 15.01
C ASN A 157 3.58 18.56 14.81
N TRP A 158 4.50 17.59 14.63
CA TRP A 158 4.10 16.20 14.43
C TRP A 158 3.26 15.73 15.62
N PRO A 159 2.08 15.17 15.36
CA PRO A 159 1.18 14.76 16.44
C PRO A 159 1.83 13.68 17.31
N LYS A 160 1.47 13.67 18.58
CA LYS A 160 1.87 12.65 19.55
C LYS A 160 0.63 12.06 20.20
N ASN A 161 0.70 10.77 20.56
CA ASN A 161 -0.37 10.09 21.31
C ASN A 161 -1.75 10.11 20.63
N ILE A 162 -1.78 9.99 19.30
CA ILE A 162 -3.02 9.78 18.54
C ILE A 162 -3.18 8.30 18.18
N PRO A 163 -4.40 7.84 17.83
CA PRO A 163 -4.67 6.45 17.49
C PRO A 163 -3.74 5.92 16.40
N SER A 164 -3.15 4.76 16.65
CA SER A 164 -2.17 4.12 15.78
C SER A 164 -2.38 2.62 15.73
N GLY A 165 -1.93 2.02 14.65
CA GLY A 165 -2.01 0.58 14.41
C GLY A 165 -1.37 0.21 13.09
N ILE A 166 -1.71 -0.95 12.57
CA ILE A 166 -1.25 -1.36 11.24
C ILE A 166 -2.05 -0.60 10.19
N ILE A 167 -1.32 0.06 9.29
CA ILE A 167 -1.82 0.76 8.12
C ILE A 167 -1.30 0.07 6.85
N HIS A 168 -2.00 0.24 5.75
CA HIS A 168 -1.55 -0.24 4.44
C HIS A 168 -0.38 0.59 3.91
N ALA A 169 -0.44 1.89 4.14
CA ALA A 169 0.54 2.92 3.78
C ALA A 169 0.75 3.15 2.26
N ASP A 170 0.01 2.43 1.41
CA ASP A 170 0.07 2.57 -0.06
C ASP A 170 -1.32 2.37 -0.71
N LEU A 171 -2.38 2.88 -0.08
CA LEU A 171 -3.74 2.82 -0.60
C LEU A 171 -3.95 3.83 -1.73
N PHE A 172 -3.34 3.56 -2.88
CA PHE A 172 -3.59 4.26 -4.12
C PHE A 172 -4.66 3.56 -4.97
N PRO A 173 -5.26 4.25 -5.96
CA PRO A 173 -6.33 3.67 -6.77
C PRO A 173 -5.95 2.38 -7.50
N ASP A 174 -4.70 2.18 -7.87
CA ASP A 174 -4.16 0.99 -8.54
C ASP A 174 -4.06 -0.24 -7.62
N ASN A 175 -4.01 -0.04 -6.30
CA ASN A 175 -4.02 -1.10 -5.30
C ASN A 175 -5.43 -1.51 -4.84
N ILE A 176 -6.49 -0.92 -5.41
CA ILE A 176 -7.88 -1.11 -4.99
C ILE A 176 -8.72 -1.63 -6.15
N PHE A 177 -9.13 -2.89 -6.06
CA PHE A 177 -9.87 -3.55 -7.11
C PHE A 177 -11.37 -3.52 -6.87
N PHE A 178 -12.11 -3.27 -7.94
CA PHE A 178 -13.57 -3.29 -7.97
C PHE A 178 -14.09 -4.29 -9.00
N LYS A 179 -15.17 -4.98 -8.63
CA LYS A 179 -15.98 -5.82 -9.52
C LYS A 179 -17.45 -5.49 -9.30
N ASN A 180 -18.19 -5.17 -10.37
CA ASN A 180 -19.60 -4.81 -10.28
C ASN A 180 -19.88 -3.69 -9.24
N ASN A 181 -19.06 -2.65 -9.22
CA ASN A 181 -19.10 -1.52 -8.28
C ASN A 181 -18.95 -1.88 -6.79
N LYS A 182 -18.57 -3.09 -6.46
CA LYS A 182 -18.20 -3.52 -5.10
C LYS A 182 -16.67 -3.65 -5.01
N LEU A 183 -16.12 -3.37 -3.84
CA LEU A 183 -14.71 -3.68 -3.57
C LEU A 183 -14.52 -5.19 -3.70
N SER A 184 -13.61 -5.61 -4.56
CA SER A 184 -13.25 -7.02 -4.74
C SER A 184 -11.91 -7.36 -4.12
N GLY A 185 -11.03 -6.38 -3.91
CA GLY A 185 -9.77 -6.62 -3.25
C GLY A 185 -8.93 -5.38 -3.01
N ILE A 186 -8.09 -5.48 -2.00
CA ILE A 186 -6.95 -4.58 -1.76
C ILE A 186 -5.69 -5.43 -1.89
N ILE A 187 -4.70 -4.94 -2.62
CA ILE A 187 -3.44 -5.63 -2.92
C ILE A 187 -2.25 -4.78 -2.53
N ASP A 188 -1.07 -5.33 -2.62
CA ASP A 188 0.22 -4.65 -2.42
C ASP A 188 0.46 -4.15 -0.97
N TYR A 189 0.51 -5.09 -0.04
CA TYR A 189 0.73 -4.82 1.39
C TYR A 189 2.21 -4.57 1.77
N TYR A 190 3.12 -4.43 0.81
CA TYR A 190 4.57 -4.41 1.09
C TYR A 190 5.08 -3.09 1.68
N PHE A 191 4.23 -2.07 1.73
CA PHE A 191 4.46 -0.86 2.52
C PHE A 191 3.81 -0.89 3.90
N SER A 192 2.93 -1.85 4.16
CA SER A 192 2.18 -1.93 5.42
C SER A 192 3.12 -1.89 6.62
N CYS A 193 2.74 -1.11 7.61
CA CYS A 193 3.57 -0.82 8.78
C CYS A 193 2.70 -0.37 9.97
N TYR A 194 3.32 -0.19 11.12
CA TYR A 194 2.68 0.41 12.28
C TYR A 194 2.92 1.92 12.26
N ASP A 195 1.84 2.71 12.14
CA ASP A 195 1.87 4.17 12.18
C ASP A 195 0.50 4.72 12.63
N PHE A 196 0.34 6.04 12.63
CA PHE A 196 -0.92 6.69 12.91
C PHE A 196 -1.98 6.39 11.85
N TYR A 197 -3.18 6.04 12.27
CA TYR A 197 -4.31 5.91 11.33
C TYR A 197 -4.58 7.20 10.55
N ALA A 198 -4.34 8.37 11.19
CA ALA A 198 -4.43 9.66 10.52
C ALA A 198 -3.45 9.80 9.34
N PHE A 199 -2.28 9.12 9.39
CA PHE A 199 -1.31 9.11 8.30
C PHE A 199 -1.85 8.37 7.07
N GLU A 200 -2.50 7.22 7.27
CA GLU A 200 -3.20 6.50 6.18
C GLU A 200 -4.34 7.32 5.57
N ILE A 201 -5.15 7.96 6.44
CA ILE A 201 -6.22 8.85 5.96
C ILE A 201 -5.64 9.97 5.09
N ALA A 202 -4.52 10.57 5.49
CA ALA A 202 -3.86 11.62 4.71
C ALA A 202 -3.36 11.10 3.35
N ILE A 203 -2.77 9.89 3.29
CA ILE A 203 -2.38 9.23 2.04
C ILE A 203 -3.60 9.07 1.12
N CYS A 204 -4.69 8.52 1.64
CA CYS A 204 -5.91 8.29 0.89
C CYS A 204 -6.54 9.60 0.39
N LEU A 205 -6.60 10.65 1.20
CA LEU A 205 -7.12 11.95 0.79
C LEU A 205 -6.29 12.54 -0.35
N ASN A 206 -4.96 12.44 -0.27
CA ASN A 206 -4.08 12.86 -1.36
C ASN A 206 -4.28 12.03 -2.63
N ALA A 207 -4.44 10.72 -2.51
CA ALA A 207 -4.57 9.82 -3.65
C ALA A 207 -5.93 9.93 -4.36
N PHE A 208 -7.02 10.22 -3.63
CA PHE A 208 -8.38 10.13 -4.18
C PHE A 208 -9.08 11.46 -4.37
N CYS A 209 -8.73 12.47 -3.57
CA CYS A 209 -9.53 13.69 -3.44
C CYS A 209 -8.96 14.90 -4.18
N PHE A 210 -7.81 14.78 -4.81
CA PHE A 210 -7.32 15.82 -5.71
C PHE A 210 -7.69 15.52 -7.16
N GLU A 211 -8.21 16.52 -7.84
CA GLU A 211 -8.65 16.46 -9.25
C GLU A 211 -8.06 17.60 -10.03
N GLY A 212 -7.84 17.38 -11.32
CA GLY A 212 -7.26 18.37 -12.21
C GLY A 212 -6.07 17.86 -12.98
N LYS A 213 -5.41 18.75 -13.72
CA LYS A 213 -4.21 18.45 -14.49
C LYS A 213 -3.15 19.52 -14.23
N ASN A 214 -1.90 19.08 -14.14
CA ASN A 214 -0.74 19.96 -13.93
C ASN A 214 -0.91 20.83 -12.68
N GLU A 215 -0.73 22.14 -12.80
CA GLU A 215 -0.78 23.09 -11.69
C GLU A 215 -2.19 23.41 -11.19
N ASN A 216 -3.24 22.95 -11.89
CA ASN A 216 -4.64 23.22 -11.56
C ASN A 216 -5.27 22.04 -10.79
N LEU A 217 -4.63 21.63 -9.69
CA LEU A 217 -5.21 20.63 -8.79
C LEU A 217 -6.19 21.28 -7.82
N SER A 218 -7.38 20.71 -7.70
CA SER A 218 -8.40 21.12 -6.75
C SER A 218 -8.78 19.98 -5.81
N PHE A 219 -8.98 20.30 -4.54
CA PHE A 219 -9.42 19.33 -3.56
C PHE A 219 -10.93 19.09 -3.65
N ASN A 220 -11.32 17.86 -3.89
CA ASN A 220 -12.73 17.47 -3.99
C ASN A 220 -13.31 17.16 -2.60
N VAL A 221 -13.99 18.15 -2.01
CA VAL A 221 -14.61 18.06 -0.68
C VAL A 221 -15.68 16.96 -0.62
N THR A 222 -16.40 16.71 -1.71
CA THR A 222 -17.43 15.66 -1.74
C THR A 222 -16.82 14.27 -1.58
N LYS A 223 -15.71 14.00 -2.28
CA LYS A 223 -14.98 12.74 -2.14
C LYS A 223 -14.43 12.57 -0.73
N SER A 224 -13.81 13.61 -0.16
CA SER A 224 -13.23 13.55 1.18
C SER A 224 -14.29 13.28 2.25
N LYS A 225 -15.44 13.98 2.20
CA LYS A 225 -16.56 13.73 3.12
C LYS A 225 -17.18 12.34 2.99
N LYS A 226 -17.05 11.71 1.84
CA LYS A 226 -17.53 10.34 1.63
C LYS A 226 -16.51 9.30 2.10
N PHE A 227 -15.23 9.63 2.05
CA PHE A 227 -14.17 8.74 2.51
C PHE A 227 -14.08 8.69 4.05
N ILE A 228 -14.13 9.84 4.71
CA ILE A 228 -14.14 9.98 6.19
C ILE A 228 -15.52 9.62 6.76
#